data_a3698762adeb4e69c4c32f4b478a1bca
#
_entry.id   a3698762adeb4e69c4c32f4b478a1bca
#
_cell.length_a   1.000
_cell.length_b   1.000
_cell.length_c   1.000
_cell.angle_alpha   90.00
_cell.angle_beta   90.00
_cell.angle_gamma   90.00
#
_symmetry.space_group_name_H-M   'P 1'
#
loop_
_entity.id
_entity.type
_entity.pdbx_description
1 polymer ?
#
loop_
_entity_poly.entity_id
_entity_poly.type
_entity_poly.pdbx_seq_one_letter_code
_entity_poly.pdbx_strand_id
1 'polypeptide(L)'
;MIKILFVCHGNICRSPMAEFVMKDLVAKAGLEHLISVSSCAATYEEIGNDTYPPVRRLLNEKGIPFTKREARIFTPADYEESTYIIGMDDENRRDLYRLTKGDPQKKVSLLLEWTGENRSVADPWYTDDYETAYRDIREGCAAILKGVIP
;
A
#
# COMPACT_ATOMS: atom_id res chain seq x y z
N MET A 1 3.57 1.22 -18.49
CA MET A 1 4.06 1.35 -17.11
C MET A 1 3.20 0.55 -16.16
N ILE A 2 3.81 -0.15 -15.24
CA ILE A 2 3.11 -0.89 -14.19
C ILE A 2 2.77 0.09 -13.07
N LYS A 3 1.50 0.24 -12.75
CA LYS A 3 1.04 1.17 -11.71
C LYS A 3 0.48 0.40 -10.52
N ILE A 4 1.14 0.51 -9.38
CA ILE A 4 0.76 -0.15 -8.13
C ILE A 4 0.11 0.87 -7.20
N LEU A 5 -1.10 0.56 -6.74
CA LEU A 5 -1.84 1.40 -5.80
C LEU A 5 -2.07 0.63 -4.51
N PHE A 6 -1.54 1.12 -3.40
CA PHE A 6 -1.80 0.56 -2.08
C PHE A 6 -2.98 1.27 -1.42
N VAL A 7 -3.85 0.50 -0.78
CA VAL A 7 -5.07 1.02 -0.15
C VAL A 7 -5.17 0.48 1.27
N CYS A 8 -5.44 1.36 2.21
CA CYS A 8 -5.85 0.97 3.56
C CYS A 8 -7.01 1.86 4.01
N HIS A 9 -7.48 1.67 5.22
CA HIS A 9 -8.67 2.37 5.73
C HIS A 9 -8.52 3.89 5.64
N GLY A 10 -7.48 4.47 6.25
CA GLY A 10 -7.32 5.92 6.37
C GLY A 10 -6.23 6.55 5.51
N ASN A 11 -5.34 5.77 4.93
CA ASN A 11 -4.19 6.24 4.16
C ASN A 11 -3.22 7.11 4.98
N ILE A 12 -3.01 6.76 6.25
CA ILE A 12 -2.01 7.44 7.09
C ILE A 12 -0.99 6.49 7.72
N CYS A 13 -1.25 5.18 7.75
CA CYS A 13 -0.37 4.18 8.35
C CYS A 13 0.15 3.18 7.34
N ARG A 14 -0.58 2.08 7.10
CA ARG A 14 -0.11 0.94 6.33
C ARG A 14 0.11 1.25 4.85
N SER A 15 -0.82 1.92 4.19
CA SER A 15 -0.67 2.19 2.76
C SER A 15 0.43 3.21 2.45
N PRO A 16 0.63 4.30 3.24
CA PRO A 16 1.80 5.15 3.02
C PRO A 16 3.11 4.42 3.30
N MET A 17 3.16 3.58 4.34
CA MET A 17 4.35 2.77 4.63
C MET A 17 4.69 1.88 3.43
N ALA A 18 3.70 1.18 2.89
CA ALA A 18 3.88 0.32 1.72
C ALA A 18 4.33 1.12 0.50
N GLU A 19 3.74 2.29 0.28
CA GLU A 19 4.14 3.16 -0.83
C GLU A 19 5.61 3.52 -0.76
N PHE A 20 6.08 4.00 0.39
CA PHE A 20 7.47 4.43 0.54
C PHE A 20 8.45 3.26 0.51
N VAL A 21 8.11 2.14 1.15
CA VAL A 21 8.93 0.93 1.10
C VAL A 21 9.06 0.43 -0.34
N MET A 22 7.94 0.38 -1.07
CA MET A 22 7.95 -0.09 -2.46
C MET A 22 8.72 0.84 -3.38
N LYS A 23 8.55 2.15 -3.21
CA LYS A 23 9.33 3.14 -3.98
C LYS A 23 10.83 2.96 -3.76
N ASP A 24 11.25 2.70 -2.53
CA ASP A 24 12.66 2.47 -2.21
C ASP A 24 13.18 1.19 -2.89
N LEU A 25 12.41 0.12 -2.85
CA LEU A 25 12.79 -1.14 -3.53
C LEU A 25 12.87 -0.97 -5.04
N VAL A 26 11.91 -0.26 -5.64
CA VAL A 26 11.89 0.03 -7.08
C VAL A 26 13.11 0.85 -7.48
N ALA A 27 13.44 1.88 -6.70
CA ALA A 27 14.60 2.74 -6.96
C ALA A 27 15.92 1.96 -6.88
N LYS A 28 16.08 1.15 -5.84
CA LYS A 28 17.27 0.31 -5.66
C LYS A 28 17.44 -0.74 -6.77
N ALA A 29 16.35 -1.17 -7.35
CA ALA A 29 16.37 -2.11 -8.47
C ALA A 29 16.55 -1.42 -9.83
N GLY A 30 16.55 -0.07 -9.87
CA GLY A 30 16.67 0.67 -11.12
C GLY A 30 15.43 0.59 -12.01
N LEU A 31 14.25 0.37 -11.44
CA LEU A 31 13.02 0.13 -12.18
C LEU A 31 12.00 1.29 -12.15
N GLU A 32 12.44 2.48 -11.76
CA GLU A 32 11.58 3.67 -11.68
C GLU A 32 10.92 4.04 -13.00
N HIS A 33 11.56 3.70 -14.12
CA HIS A 33 11.03 3.93 -15.46
C HIS A 33 9.91 2.94 -15.84
N LEU A 34 9.78 1.84 -15.11
CA LEU A 34 8.82 0.76 -15.42
C LEU A 34 7.68 0.69 -14.41
N ILE A 35 7.93 1.00 -13.14
CA ILE A 35 6.98 0.82 -12.04
C ILE A 35 6.75 2.15 -11.32
N SER A 36 5.48 2.57 -11.23
CA SER A 36 5.09 3.70 -10.39
C SER A 36 4.23 3.21 -9.23
N VAL A 37 4.32 3.90 -8.10
CA VAL A 37 3.68 3.49 -6.84
C VAL A 37 2.96 4.68 -6.24
N SER A 38 1.74 4.45 -5.77
CA SER A 38 0.94 5.44 -5.05
C SER A 38 0.09 4.78 -3.97
N SER A 39 -0.60 5.57 -3.18
CA SER A 39 -1.51 5.05 -2.16
C SER A 39 -2.73 5.95 -1.99
N CYS A 40 -3.81 5.38 -1.45
CA CYS A 40 -5.03 6.13 -1.15
C CYS A 40 -5.82 5.43 -0.03
N ALA A 41 -6.90 6.08 0.41
CA ALA A 41 -7.78 5.59 1.46
C ALA A 41 -9.05 5.00 0.90
N ALA A 42 -9.59 4.00 1.60
CA ALA A 42 -10.92 3.47 1.32
C ALA A 42 -12.02 4.31 1.98
N THR A 43 -11.69 5.17 2.94
CA THR A 43 -12.66 6.00 3.68
C THR A 43 -12.21 7.46 3.71
N TYR A 44 -13.12 8.35 4.15
CA TYR A 44 -12.86 9.78 4.25
C TYR A 44 -12.30 10.22 5.60
N GLU A 45 -12.10 9.30 6.55
CA GLU A 45 -11.80 9.65 7.94
C GLU A 45 -10.57 10.53 8.14
N GLU A 46 -9.51 10.32 7.33
CA GLU A 46 -8.22 10.98 7.50
C GLU A 46 -7.81 11.84 6.31
N ILE A 47 -8.73 12.14 5.41
CA ILE A 47 -8.43 12.89 4.18
C ILE A 47 -7.75 14.23 4.52
N GLY A 48 -6.65 14.50 3.82
CA GLY A 48 -5.85 15.71 4.00
C GLY A 48 -4.71 15.56 5.01
N ASN A 49 -4.69 14.47 5.79
CA ASN A 49 -3.65 14.27 6.81
C ASN A 49 -2.39 13.63 6.23
N ASP A 50 -1.25 14.02 6.78
CA ASP A 50 0.05 13.43 6.45
C ASP A 50 0.20 12.07 7.11
N THR A 51 1.24 11.35 6.71
CA THR A 51 1.63 10.06 7.30
C THR A 51 1.73 10.19 8.82
N TYR A 52 1.16 9.22 9.52
CA TYR A 52 1.11 9.20 10.98
C TYR A 52 2.52 9.26 11.58
N PRO A 53 2.77 10.10 12.61
CA PRO A 53 4.12 10.32 13.13
C PRO A 53 4.92 9.06 13.48
N PRO A 54 4.35 8.02 14.14
CA PRO A 54 5.10 6.80 14.41
C PRO A 54 5.61 6.11 13.14
N VAL A 55 4.85 6.17 12.04
CA VAL A 55 5.26 5.60 10.75
C VAL A 55 6.45 6.38 10.18
N ARG A 56 6.40 7.72 10.25
CA ARG A 56 7.51 8.56 9.80
C ARG A 56 8.79 8.27 10.58
N ARG A 57 8.67 8.10 11.90
CA ARG A 57 9.82 7.75 12.75
C ARG A 57 10.41 6.40 12.35
N LEU A 58 9.55 5.41 12.12
CA LEU A 58 9.99 4.08 11.71
C LEU A 58 10.71 4.12 10.36
N LEU A 59 10.16 4.82 9.38
CA LEU A 59 10.79 4.96 8.06
C LEU A 59 12.17 5.61 8.18
N ASN A 60 12.31 6.64 9.01
CA ASN A 60 13.61 7.25 9.29
C ASN A 60 14.60 6.25 9.89
N GLU A 61 14.16 5.46 10.87
CA GLU A 61 15.00 4.44 11.51
C GLU A 61 15.48 3.38 10.53
N LYS A 62 14.63 3.04 9.55
CA LYS A 62 14.96 2.04 8.53
C LYS A 62 15.69 2.61 7.32
N GLY A 63 15.94 3.91 7.31
CA GLY A 63 16.63 4.58 6.20
C GLY A 63 15.82 4.64 4.91
N ILE A 64 14.48 4.63 5.02
CA ILE A 64 13.60 4.68 3.87
C ILE A 64 13.17 6.12 3.60
N PRO A 65 13.45 6.66 2.40
CA PRO A 65 13.04 8.02 2.07
C PRO A 65 11.53 8.17 2.04
N PHE A 66 11.04 9.30 2.53
CA PHE A 66 9.62 9.64 2.43
C PHE A 66 9.48 11.17 2.31
N THR A 67 8.32 11.59 1.83
CA THR A 67 8.02 13.01 1.63
C THR A 67 6.71 13.35 2.34
N LYS A 68 6.50 14.65 2.56
CA LYS A 68 5.22 15.16 3.03
C LYS A 68 4.15 14.84 1.99
N ARG A 69 2.98 14.39 2.44
CA ARG A 69 1.87 14.02 1.56
C ARG A 69 0.54 14.18 2.31
N GLU A 70 -0.55 14.01 1.59
CA GLU A 70 -1.90 14.07 2.17
C GLU A 70 -2.66 12.80 1.85
N ALA A 71 -3.39 12.26 2.83
CA ALA A 71 -4.32 11.16 2.61
C ALA A 71 -5.39 11.59 1.60
N ARG A 72 -5.67 10.73 0.61
CA ARG A 72 -6.67 10.99 -0.43
C ARG A 72 -7.57 9.78 -0.59
N ILE A 73 -8.80 10.01 -1.04
CA ILE A 73 -9.79 8.94 -1.22
C ILE A 73 -9.59 8.23 -2.56
N PHE A 74 -9.88 6.92 -2.58
CA PHE A 74 -9.95 6.13 -3.81
C PHE A 74 -11.00 6.70 -4.77
N THR A 75 -10.66 6.77 -6.06
CA THR A 75 -11.55 7.27 -7.11
C THR A 75 -11.72 6.24 -8.22
N PRO A 76 -12.79 6.37 -9.04
CA PRO A 76 -12.94 5.52 -10.22
C PRO A 76 -11.74 5.59 -11.19
N ALA A 77 -11.10 6.75 -11.31
CA ALA A 77 -9.89 6.91 -12.13
C ALA A 77 -8.74 6.04 -11.61
N ASP A 78 -8.62 5.88 -10.29
CA ASP A 78 -7.63 5.00 -9.69
C ASP A 78 -7.81 3.56 -10.18
N TYR A 79 -9.06 3.10 -10.30
CA TYR A 79 -9.34 1.76 -10.79
C TYR A 79 -8.89 1.58 -12.23
N GLU A 80 -9.25 2.53 -13.09
CA GLU A 80 -8.91 2.44 -14.51
C GLU A 80 -7.40 2.54 -14.77
N GLU A 81 -6.71 3.39 -14.04
CA GLU A 81 -5.30 3.68 -14.26
C GLU A 81 -4.35 2.68 -13.60
N SER A 82 -4.76 2.03 -12.51
CA SER A 82 -3.90 1.10 -11.78
C SER A 82 -3.79 -0.24 -12.49
N THR A 83 -2.60 -0.84 -12.44
CA THR A 83 -2.40 -2.21 -12.87
C THR A 83 -2.75 -3.16 -11.72
N TYR A 84 -2.30 -2.86 -10.52
CA TYR A 84 -2.58 -3.64 -9.31
C TYR A 84 -3.09 -2.73 -8.21
N ILE A 85 -4.14 -3.16 -7.53
CA ILE A 85 -4.72 -2.47 -6.38
C ILE A 85 -4.60 -3.39 -5.18
N ILE A 86 -3.82 -2.98 -4.19
CA ILE A 86 -3.38 -3.87 -3.13
C ILE A 86 -3.81 -3.33 -1.77
N GLY A 87 -4.72 -4.06 -1.12
CA GLY A 87 -5.18 -3.78 0.24
C GLY A 87 -4.33 -4.49 1.28
N MET A 88 -4.59 -4.21 2.54
CA MET A 88 -3.82 -4.73 3.67
C MET A 88 -4.52 -5.85 4.41
N ASP A 89 -5.85 -5.84 4.44
CA ASP A 89 -6.67 -6.78 5.19
C ASP A 89 -8.01 -7.03 4.52
N ASP A 90 -8.79 -7.94 5.08
CA ASP A 90 -10.09 -8.32 4.52
C ASP A 90 -11.11 -7.17 4.54
N GLU A 91 -11.02 -6.25 5.50
CA GLU A 91 -11.87 -5.06 5.52
C GLU A 91 -11.57 -4.18 4.31
N ASN A 92 -10.29 -3.96 3.98
CA ASN A 92 -9.90 -3.23 2.79
C ASN A 92 -10.41 -3.93 1.53
N ARG A 93 -10.35 -5.27 1.47
CA ARG A 93 -10.87 -6.03 0.33
C ARG A 93 -12.37 -5.81 0.15
N ARG A 94 -13.14 -5.87 1.24
CA ARG A 94 -14.60 -5.62 1.19
C ARG A 94 -14.91 -4.22 0.71
N ASP A 95 -14.18 -3.23 1.23
CA ASP A 95 -14.34 -1.83 0.81
C ASP A 95 -14.00 -1.66 -0.68
N LEU A 96 -12.92 -2.27 -1.13
CA LEU A 96 -12.50 -2.18 -2.53
C LEU A 96 -13.48 -2.89 -3.46
N TYR A 97 -14.05 -4.02 -3.07
CA TYR A 97 -15.07 -4.68 -3.90
C TYR A 97 -16.33 -3.81 -4.04
N ARG A 98 -16.71 -3.10 -2.98
CA ARG A 98 -17.82 -2.16 -3.02
C ARG A 98 -17.49 -0.96 -3.92
N LEU A 99 -16.32 -0.37 -3.75
CA LEU A 99 -15.88 0.81 -4.49
C LEU A 99 -15.63 0.55 -5.98
N THR A 100 -15.26 -0.67 -6.34
CA THR A 100 -14.95 -1.07 -7.70
C THR A 100 -16.09 -1.86 -8.37
N LYS A 101 -17.23 -2.00 -7.69
CA LYS A 101 -18.39 -2.77 -8.18
C LYS A 101 -18.03 -4.23 -8.45
N GLY A 102 -17.30 -4.85 -7.51
CA GLY A 102 -16.96 -6.26 -7.57
C GLY A 102 -15.64 -6.57 -8.29
N ASP A 103 -14.83 -5.57 -8.57
CA ASP A 103 -13.52 -5.75 -9.21
C ASP A 103 -13.61 -6.56 -10.53
N PRO A 104 -14.36 -6.06 -11.53
CA PRO A 104 -14.58 -6.81 -12.77
C PRO A 104 -13.29 -7.10 -13.54
N GLN A 105 -12.26 -6.26 -13.41
CA GLN A 105 -10.98 -6.44 -14.11
C GLN A 105 -9.95 -7.22 -13.29
N LYS A 106 -10.35 -7.72 -12.11
CA LYS A 106 -9.50 -8.57 -11.23
C LYS A 106 -8.16 -7.92 -10.89
N LYS A 107 -8.20 -6.66 -10.49
CA LYS A 107 -7.01 -5.88 -10.09
C LYS A 107 -6.72 -5.94 -8.60
N VAL A 108 -7.71 -6.29 -7.77
CA VAL A 108 -7.62 -6.23 -6.31
C VAL A 108 -6.99 -7.48 -5.73
N SER A 109 -6.01 -7.29 -4.84
CA SER A 109 -5.41 -8.36 -4.05
C SER A 109 -5.03 -7.81 -2.68
N LEU A 110 -4.61 -8.68 -1.77
CA LEU A 110 -4.04 -8.29 -0.49
C LEU A 110 -2.53 -8.48 -0.51
N LEU A 111 -1.83 -7.64 0.25
CA LEU A 111 -0.37 -7.58 0.23
C LEU A 111 0.27 -8.94 0.49
N LEU A 112 -0.14 -9.64 1.55
CA LEU A 112 0.48 -10.89 1.95
C LEU A 112 0.08 -12.08 1.07
N GLU A 113 -0.93 -11.94 0.22
CA GLU A 113 -1.23 -12.96 -0.79
C GLU A 113 -0.06 -13.12 -1.78
N TRP A 114 0.70 -12.06 -2.00
CA TRP A 114 1.88 -12.10 -2.86
C TRP A 114 3.02 -12.94 -2.29
N THR A 115 3.02 -13.15 -0.96
CA THR A 115 3.98 -14.05 -0.30
C THR A 115 3.48 -15.49 -0.20
N GLY A 116 2.26 -15.76 -0.66
CA GLY A 116 1.61 -17.05 -0.53
C GLY A 116 0.88 -17.25 0.81
N GLU A 117 0.82 -16.21 1.64
CA GLU A 117 0.16 -16.30 2.94
C GLU A 117 -1.30 -15.83 2.87
N ASN A 118 -2.16 -16.52 3.61
CA ASN A 118 -3.58 -16.16 3.70
C ASN A 118 -3.86 -15.47 5.04
N ARG A 119 -3.23 -14.32 5.25
CA ARG A 119 -3.42 -13.50 6.43
C ARG A 119 -3.29 -12.02 6.09
N SER A 120 -3.79 -11.17 6.97
CA SER A 120 -3.75 -9.71 6.81
C SER A 120 -2.51 -9.12 7.46
N VAL A 121 -2.12 -7.93 6.98
CA VAL A 121 -1.18 -7.06 7.71
C VAL A 121 -1.94 -6.46 8.89
N ALA A 122 -1.50 -6.73 10.12
CA ALA A 122 -2.15 -6.20 11.31
C ALA A 122 -2.10 -4.66 11.30
N ASP A 123 -3.19 -4.04 11.74
CA ASP A 123 -3.28 -2.58 11.78
C ASP A 123 -2.60 -2.06 13.05
N PRO A 124 -1.46 -1.35 12.92
CA PRO A 124 -0.73 -0.85 14.09
C PRO A 124 -1.48 0.23 14.86
N TRP A 125 -2.53 0.82 14.29
CA TRP A 125 -3.44 1.71 15.02
C TRP A 125 -4.03 1.00 16.24
N TYR A 126 -4.35 -0.30 16.09
CA TYR A 126 -4.93 -1.11 17.16
C TYR A 126 -3.88 -1.88 17.97
N THR A 127 -2.83 -2.36 17.33
CA THR A 127 -1.80 -3.20 17.99
C THR A 127 -0.67 -2.39 18.60
N ASP A 128 -0.47 -1.17 18.13
CA ASP A 128 0.68 -0.32 18.45
C ASP A 128 2.03 -0.96 18.05
N ASP A 129 1.99 -1.99 17.22
CA ASP A 129 3.17 -2.73 16.78
C ASP A 129 3.52 -2.38 15.34
N TYR A 130 4.23 -1.27 15.17
CA TYR A 130 4.65 -0.75 13.87
C TYR A 130 5.77 -1.59 13.26
N GLU A 131 6.59 -2.22 14.08
CA GLU A 131 7.70 -3.04 13.61
C GLU A 131 7.20 -4.31 12.90
N THR A 132 6.20 -4.98 13.45
CA THR A 132 5.60 -6.15 12.81
C THR A 132 4.90 -5.77 11.49
N ALA A 133 4.17 -4.66 11.48
CA ALA A 133 3.54 -4.16 10.25
C ALA A 133 4.59 -3.84 9.19
N TYR A 134 5.68 -3.20 9.57
CA TYR A 134 6.79 -2.90 8.66
C TYR A 134 7.39 -4.16 8.05
N ARG A 135 7.66 -5.17 8.88
CA ARG A 135 8.24 -6.44 8.43
C ARG A 135 7.34 -7.12 7.39
N ASP A 136 6.04 -7.21 7.69
CA ASP A 136 5.06 -7.78 6.76
C ASP A 136 4.99 -6.99 5.46
N ILE A 137 4.97 -5.67 5.56
CA ILE A 137 4.91 -4.78 4.39
C ILE A 137 6.17 -4.93 3.54
N ARG A 138 7.33 -4.98 4.17
CA ARG A 138 8.59 -5.15 3.44
C ARG A 138 8.64 -6.49 2.71
N GLU A 139 8.25 -7.56 3.37
CA GLU A 139 8.20 -8.90 2.75
C GLU A 139 7.19 -8.92 1.59
N GLY A 140 6.02 -8.34 1.79
CA GLY A 140 5.00 -8.24 0.76
C GLY A 140 5.46 -7.42 -0.44
N CYS A 141 6.06 -6.26 -0.20
CA CYS A 141 6.58 -5.42 -1.27
C CYS A 141 7.70 -6.10 -2.07
N ALA A 142 8.59 -6.83 -1.40
CA ALA A 142 9.63 -7.60 -2.09
C ALA A 142 9.01 -8.69 -2.98
N ALA A 143 7.97 -9.37 -2.49
CA ALA A 143 7.25 -10.38 -3.27
C ALA A 143 6.53 -9.77 -4.48
N ILE A 144 5.91 -8.60 -4.30
CA ILE A 144 5.26 -7.87 -5.40
C ILE A 144 6.29 -7.53 -6.47
N LEU A 145 7.43 -6.95 -6.07
CA LEU A 145 8.47 -6.58 -7.03
C LEU A 145 8.89 -7.78 -7.88
N LYS A 146 9.10 -8.92 -7.23
CA LYS A 146 9.46 -10.17 -7.92
C LYS A 146 8.35 -10.64 -8.86
N GLY A 147 7.09 -10.51 -8.46
CA GLY A 147 5.94 -10.99 -9.23
C GLY A 147 5.57 -10.12 -10.42
N VAL A 148 5.88 -8.82 -10.41
CA VAL A 148 5.51 -7.89 -11.49
C VAL A 148 6.62 -7.66 -12.51
N ILE A 149 7.85 -8.05 -12.20
CA ILE A 149 8.97 -7.96 -13.15
C ILE A 149 8.77 -8.99 -14.25
N PRO A 150 8.87 -8.58 -15.53
CA PRO A 150 8.73 -9.50 -16.65
C PRO A 150 9.86 -10.53 -16.70
#